data_a7ff7bd49ffe8199a9a470882ef5732a
#
_entry.id   a7ff7bd49ffe8199a9a470882ef5732a
#
_cell.length_a   1.000
_cell.length_b   1.000
_cell.length_c   1.000
_cell.angle_alpha   90.00
_cell.angle_beta   90.00
_cell.angle_gamma   90.00
#
_symmetry.space_group_name_H-M   'P 1'
#
loop_
_entity.id
_entity.type
_entity.pdbx_description
1 polymer ?
#
loop_
_entity_poly.entity_id
_entity_poly.type
_entity_poly.pdbx_seq_one_letter_code
_entity_poly.pdbx_strand_id
1 'polypeptide(L)'
;MSKTTTTRVKTDPRISRRRIAVARSKRRRLASGAAVVVAVGAIAWAGLASPLLAVDEIKVVGARHTSSAEVAAVADLGPDDNLLLLSTDTVEERAETLPWVRSARVDRLLPGTVRVRIVERVPAMVVSLGAARWTIDARGNVLESGAISDKLPILGGAETGDITVGGHLSTPEIQHALRAFRSMSKGLRADIVAVVAPTFERISFSLADGTLIRFGAAERLTAKNHVLNALLRRLEQEGKSAAYIDVRVPTSPAVAPRTAVTLPTPSPSPSKS
;
A
#
# COMPACT_ATOMS: atom_id res chain seq x y z
N MET A 1 85.75 -49.57 26.55
CA MET A 1 84.51 -50.30 26.45
C MET A 1 83.61 -49.82 27.60
N SER A 2 82.68 -48.89 27.35
CA SER A 2 81.79 -48.33 28.36
C SER A 2 80.36 -48.88 28.12
N LYS A 3 79.87 -49.67 29.07
CA LYS A 3 78.51 -50.25 29.01
C LYS A 3 77.52 -49.23 29.54
N THR A 4 76.68 -48.71 28.70
CA THR A 4 75.50 -47.85 29.08
C THR A 4 74.36 -48.72 29.58
N THR A 5 74.13 -48.66 30.90
CA THR A 5 73.07 -49.37 31.54
C THR A 5 71.75 -48.54 31.38
N THR A 6 70.83 -48.98 30.53
CA THR A 6 69.51 -48.36 30.36
C THR A 6 68.60 -48.80 31.49
N THR A 7 68.36 -47.94 32.47
CA THR A 7 67.40 -48.17 33.58
C THR A 7 65.97 -48.08 33.07
N ARG A 8 65.31 -49.18 32.94
CA ARG A 8 63.93 -49.28 32.55
C ARG A 8 63.09 -48.92 33.77
N VAL A 9 62.49 -47.70 33.75
CA VAL A 9 61.59 -47.25 34.79
C VAL A 9 60.33 -48.09 34.68
N LYS A 10 60.05 -48.95 35.66
CA LYS A 10 58.83 -49.72 35.82
C LYS A 10 57.72 -48.75 36.26
N THR A 11 56.83 -48.39 35.36
CA THR A 11 55.64 -47.60 35.68
C THR A 11 54.71 -48.41 36.58
N ASP A 12 54.37 -47.88 37.76
CA ASP A 12 53.49 -48.51 38.73
C ASP A 12 52.09 -48.78 38.11
N PRO A 13 51.63 -50.06 38.12
CA PRO A 13 50.34 -50.44 37.51
C PRO A 13 49.15 -49.77 38.17
N ARG A 14 49.29 -49.21 39.37
CA ARG A 14 48.23 -48.46 40.09
C ARG A 14 48.03 -47.09 39.49
N ILE A 15 49.05 -46.42 38.97
CA ILE A 15 48.96 -45.10 38.33
C ILE A 15 48.31 -45.21 36.95
N SER A 16 48.61 -46.25 36.18
CA SER A 16 48.02 -46.50 34.86
C SER A 16 46.52 -46.78 34.93
N ARG A 17 46.08 -47.58 35.94
CA ARG A 17 44.66 -47.86 36.15
C ARG A 17 43.84 -46.62 36.51
N ARG A 18 44.36 -45.71 37.34
CA ARG A 18 43.72 -44.42 37.67
C ARG A 18 43.59 -43.48 36.45
N ARG A 19 44.60 -43.40 35.63
CA ARG A 19 44.60 -42.58 34.39
C ARG A 19 43.55 -43.09 33.39
N ILE A 20 43.41 -44.40 33.23
CA ILE A 20 42.42 -45.03 32.34
C ILE A 20 40.99 -44.81 32.88
N ALA A 21 40.77 -44.89 34.20
CA ALA A 21 39.48 -44.66 34.82
C ALA A 21 39.03 -43.19 34.66
N VAL A 22 39.93 -42.22 34.86
CA VAL A 22 39.63 -40.78 34.68
C VAL A 22 39.40 -40.44 33.22
N ALA A 23 40.17 -41.00 32.28
CA ALA A 23 39.96 -40.82 30.86
C ALA A 23 38.62 -41.41 30.38
N ARG A 24 38.21 -42.58 30.95
CA ARG A 24 36.90 -43.22 30.65
C ARG A 24 35.75 -42.42 31.22
N SER A 25 35.87 -41.82 32.42
CA SER A 25 34.84 -40.96 33.01
C SER A 25 34.66 -39.63 32.25
N LYS A 26 35.78 -39.02 31.82
CA LYS A 26 35.72 -37.81 30.96
C LYS A 26 35.08 -38.10 29.59
N ARG A 27 35.43 -39.22 28.97
CA ARG A 27 34.83 -39.65 27.69
C ARG A 27 33.33 -39.95 27.87
N ARG A 28 32.91 -40.60 28.98
CA ARG A 28 31.48 -40.84 29.30
C ARG A 28 30.74 -39.52 29.49
N ARG A 29 31.30 -38.55 30.23
CA ARG A 29 30.64 -37.22 30.40
C ARG A 29 30.55 -36.45 29.12
N LEU A 30 31.57 -36.48 28.24
CA LEU A 30 31.52 -35.89 26.93
C LEU A 30 30.52 -36.61 26.03
N ALA A 31 30.44 -37.92 26.04
CA ALA A 31 29.46 -38.70 25.26
C ALA A 31 28.03 -38.49 25.77
N SER A 32 27.81 -38.37 27.09
CA SER A 32 26.48 -38.05 27.62
C SER A 32 26.07 -36.59 27.30
N GLY A 33 27.00 -35.65 27.34
CA GLY A 33 26.73 -34.27 26.90
C GLY A 33 26.37 -34.18 25.43
N ALA A 34 27.12 -34.89 24.57
CA ALA A 34 26.82 -34.95 23.12
C ALA A 34 25.45 -35.64 22.86
N ALA A 35 25.15 -36.72 23.59
CA ALA A 35 23.86 -37.39 23.46
C ALA A 35 22.68 -36.51 23.87
N VAL A 36 22.82 -35.69 24.92
CA VAL A 36 21.79 -34.71 25.33
C VAL A 36 21.59 -33.65 24.26
N VAL A 37 22.68 -33.10 23.68
CA VAL A 37 22.60 -32.11 22.58
C VAL A 37 21.90 -32.70 21.36
N VAL A 38 22.24 -33.95 21.00
CA VAL A 38 21.60 -34.64 19.87
C VAL A 38 20.12 -34.93 20.18
N ALA A 39 19.78 -35.34 21.39
CA ALA A 39 18.40 -35.58 21.79
C ALA A 39 17.56 -34.29 21.77
N VAL A 40 18.09 -33.19 22.31
CA VAL A 40 17.45 -31.87 22.26
C VAL A 40 17.29 -31.40 20.83
N GLY A 41 18.32 -31.55 19.98
CA GLY A 41 18.24 -31.23 18.55
C GLY A 41 17.21 -32.07 17.83
N ALA A 42 17.11 -33.38 18.10
CA ALA A 42 16.12 -34.25 17.49
C ALA A 42 14.67 -33.91 17.93
N ILE A 43 14.48 -33.57 19.22
CA ILE A 43 13.16 -33.12 19.73
C ILE A 43 12.77 -31.78 19.09
N ALA A 44 13.70 -30.83 19.02
CA ALA A 44 13.47 -29.56 18.38
C ALA A 44 13.12 -29.73 16.89
N TRP A 45 13.88 -30.59 16.19
CA TRP A 45 13.62 -30.90 14.79
C TRP A 45 12.29 -31.62 14.57
N ALA A 46 11.94 -32.58 15.39
CA ALA A 46 10.65 -33.26 15.35
C ALA A 46 9.47 -32.29 15.65
N GLY A 47 9.67 -31.34 16.57
CA GLY A 47 8.71 -30.28 16.85
C GLY A 47 8.52 -29.35 15.63
N LEU A 48 9.60 -28.94 14.99
CA LEU A 48 9.55 -28.11 13.78
C LEU A 48 8.98 -28.84 12.56
N ALA A 49 9.20 -30.15 12.46
CA ALA A 49 8.66 -30.98 11.39
C ALA A 49 7.24 -31.51 11.68
N SER A 50 6.64 -31.07 12.79
CA SER A 50 5.31 -31.53 13.22
C SER A 50 4.23 -30.94 12.32
N PRO A 51 3.27 -31.74 11.83
CA PRO A 51 2.10 -31.26 11.11
C PRO A 51 1.21 -30.34 11.97
N LEU A 52 1.40 -30.29 13.28
CA LEU A 52 0.70 -29.35 14.17
C LEU A 52 1.07 -27.88 13.95
N LEU A 53 2.16 -27.61 13.22
CA LEU A 53 2.63 -26.27 12.87
C LEU A 53 2.46 -25.96 11.37
N ALA A 54 1.75 -26.82 10.65
CA ALA A 54 1.37 -26.56 9.26
C ALA A 54 0.37 -25.41 9.20
N VAL A 55 0.34 -24.71 8.07
CA VAL A 55 -0.65 -23.64 7.82
C VAL A 55 -1.98 -24.27 7.46
N ASP A 56 -2.90 -24.32 8.43
CA ASP A 56 -4.25 -24.90 8.24
C ASP A 56 -5.25 -23.85 7.75
N GLU A 57 -5.07 -22.59 8.16
CA GLU A 57 -6.04 -21.53 7.89
C GLU A 57 -5.36 -20.19 7.61
N ILE A 58 -5.86 -19.48 6.59
CA ILE A 58 -5.45 -18.12 6.25
C ILE A 58 -6.63 -17.19 6.49
N LYS A 59 -6.50 -16.31 7.50
CA LYS A 59 -7.51 -15.30 7.86
C LYS A 59 -7.10 -13.93 7.36
N VAL A 60 -7.83 -13.40 6.37
CA VAL A 60 -7.67 -12.01 5.91
C VAL A 60 -8.63 -11.11 6.67
N VAL A 61 -8.12 -10.03 7.25
CA VAL A 61 -8.89 -9.07 8.04
C VAL A 61 -8.67 -7.65 7.51
N GLY A 62 -9.75 -6.89 7.38
CA GLY A 62 -9.71 -5.49 6.93
C GLY A 62 -9.84 -5.31 5.43
N ALA A 63 -9.91 -6.39 4.66
CA ALA A 63 -10.15 -6.37 3.21
C ALA A 63 -11.65 -6.41 2.88
N ARG A 64 -12.01 -5.74 1.80
CA ARG A 64 -13.36 -5.74 1.20
C ARG A 64 -13.32 -6.17 -0.26
N HIS A 65 -12.24 -5.82 -0.97
CA HIS A 65 -12.01 -6.10 -2.38
C HIS A 65 -11.00 -7.25 -2.58
N THR A 66 -10.21 -7.56 -1.55
CA THR A 66 -9.19 -8.61 -1.59
C THR A 66 -9.66 -9.84 -0.83
N SER A 67 -9.65 -11.00 -1.48
CA SER A 67 -10.05 -12.27 -0.87
C SER A 67 -8.89 -13.01 -0.19
N SER A 68 -9.21 -13.94 0.72
CA SER A 68 -8.20 -14.83 1.32
C SER A 68 -7.49 -15.69 0.27
N ALA A 69 -8.22 -16.10 -0.77
CA ALA A 69 -7.66 -16.92 -1.85
C ALA A 69 -6.63 -16.15 -2.68
N GLU A 70 -6.89 -14.88 -3.00
CA GLU A 70 -5.94 -14.01 -3.72
C GLU A 70 -4.66 -13.80 -2.90
N VAL A 71 -4.81 -13.54 -1.60
CA VAL A 71 -3.65 -13.37 -0.70
C VAL A 71 -2.85 -14.66 -0.61
N ALA A 72 -3.50 -15.82 -0.44
CA ALA A 72 -2.84 -17.11 -0.38
C ALA A 72 -2.07 -17.41 -1.67
N ALA A 73 -2.69 -17.16 -2.83
CA ALA A 73 -2.08 -17.40 -4.13
C ALA A 73 -0.85 -16.53 -4.38
N VAL A 74 -0.93 -15.23 -4.06
CA VAL A 74 0.18 -14.29 -4.26
C VAL A 74 1.30 -14.51 -3.24
N ALA A 75 0.94 -14.83 -1.99
CA ALA A 75 1.89 -15.10 -0.93
C ALA A 75 2.56 -16.47 -1.06
N ASP A 76 2.06 -17.34 -1.97
CA ASP A 76 2.53 -18.72 -2.15
C ASP A 76 2.45 -19.50 -0.85
N LEU A 77 1.30 -19.38 -0.15
CA LEU A 77 1.01 -20.04 1.11
C LEU A 77 0.23 -21.32 0.86
N GLY A 78 0.75 -22.43 1.36
CA GLY A 78 0.14 -23.75 1.24
C GLY A 78 0.05 -24.50 2.57
N PRO A 79 -0.68 -25.62 2.61
CA PRO A 79 -0.84 -26.45 3.81
C PRO A 79 0.45 -27.15 4.24
N ASP A 80 1.47 -27.19 3.38
CA ASP A 80 2.77 -27.77 3.68
C ASP A 80 3.75 -26.78 4.33
N ASP A 81 3.38 -25.50 4.39
CA ASP A 81 4.22 -24.47 4.99
C ASP A 81 4.20 -24.58 6.51
N ASN A 82 5.38 -24.46 7.10
CA ASN A 82 5.51 -24.44 8.56
C ASN A 82 5.35 -23.02 9.09
N LEU A 83 4.36 -22.81 9.96
CA LEU A 83 4.02 -21.51 10.54
C LEU A 83 5.21 -20.80 11.23
N LEU A 84 6.12 -21.55 11.86
CA LEU A 84 7.28 -20.96 12.55
C LEU A 84 8.40 -20.57 11.57
N LEU A 85 8.54 -21.29 10.47
CA LEU A 85 9.56 -21.03 9.44
C LEU A 85 9.11 -20.04 8.39
N LEU A 86 7.81 -19.76 8.32
CA LEU A 86 7.22 -18.81 7.39
C LEU A 86 7.83 -17.42 7.56
N SER A 87 8.34 -16.81 6.49
CA SER A 87 8.78 -15.40 6.51
C SER A 87 7.56 -14.48 6.44
N THR A 88 7.22 -13.85 7.56
CA THR A 88 6.11 -12.88 7.60
C THR A 88 6.33 -11.70 6.67
N ASP A 89 7.56 -11.18 6.61
CA ASP A 89 7.92 -10.03 5.78
C ASP A 89 7.73 -10.35 4.28
N THR A 90 8.11 -11.55 3.84
CA THR A 90 7.90 -11.99 2.45
C THR A 90 6.41 -12.09 2.11
N VAL A 91 5.59 -12.59 3.03
CA VAL A 91 4.12 -12.65 2.85
C VAL A 91 3.51 -11.25 2.80
N GLU A 92 3.96 -10.33 3.68
CA GLU A 92 3.54 -8.93 3.68
C GLU A 92 3.88 -8.26 2.33
N GLU A 93 5.14 -8.37 1.88
CA GLU A 93 5.60 -7.80 0.60
C GLU A 93 4.80 -8.34 -0.58
N ARG A 94 4.60 -9.66 -0.66
CA ARG A 94 3.81 -10.29 -1.72
C ARG A 94 2.35 -9.84 -1.68
N ALA A 95 1.72 -9.79 -0.50
CA ALA A 95 0.35 -9.29 -0.37
C ALA A 95 0.22 -7.83 -0.81
N GLU A 96 1.25 -6.99 -0.58
CA GLU A 96 1.28 -5.59 -1.00
C GLU A 96 1.41 -5.40 -2.52
N THR A 97 1.73 -6.46 -3.29
CA THR A 97 1.68 -6.42 -4.76
C THR A 97 0.26 -6.41 -5.32
N LEU A 98 -0.73 -6.83 -4.52
CA LEU A 98 -2.13 -6.79 -4.93
C LEU A 98 -2.60 -5.34 -5.11
N PRO A 99 -3.32 -5.02 -6.20
CA PRO A 99 -3.70 -3.65 -6.55
C PRO A 99 -4.41 -2.88 -5.45
N TRP A 100 -5.31 -3.56 -4.74
CA TRP A 100 -6.11 -2.97 -3.66
C TRP A 100 -5.39 -2.88 -2.31
N VAL A 101 -4.26 -3.57 -2.15
CA VAL A 101 -3.54 -3.59 -0.88
C VAL A 101 -2.59 -2.41 -0.77
N ARG A 102 -2.82 -1.57 0.22
CA ARG A 102 -1.92 -0.46 0.57
C ARG A 102 -0.81 -0.89 1.50
N SER A 103 -1.15 -1.73 2.48
CA SER A 103 -0.20 -2.34 3.41
C SER A 103 -0.79 -3.61 3.99
N ALA A 104 0.06 -4.59 4.24
CA ALA A 104 -0.26 -5.84 4.91
C ALA A 104 0.54 -6.00 6.20
N ARG A 105 0.00 -6.74 7.17
CA ARG A 105 0.68 -7.20 8.38
C ARG A 105 0.29 -8.63 8.67
N VAL A 106 1.29 -9.46 8.94
CA VAL A 106 1.12 -10.89 9.14
C VAL A 106 1.40 -11.27 10.58
N ASP A 107 0.41 -11.89 11.22
CA ASP A 107 0.54 -12.49 12.53
C ASP A 107 0.45 -14.01 12.42
N ARG A 108 1.34 -14.71 13.10
CA ARG A 108 1.28 -16.17 13.28
C ARG A 108 0.44 -16.48 14.51
N LEU A 109 -0.65 -17.20 14.33
CA LEU A 109 -1.51 -17.66 15.41
C LEU A 109 -1.40 -19.18 15.53
N LEU A 110 -0.73 -19.62 16.57
CA LEU A 110 -0.61 -21.05 16.85
C LEU A 110 -2.00 -21.68 17.11
N PRO A 111 -2.22 -22.94 16.68
CA PRO A 111 -1.21 -23.85 16.14
C PRO A 111 -0.96 -23.72 14.63
N GLY A 112 -1.91 -23.31 13.78
CA GLY A 112 -1.82 -23.41 12.31
C GLY A 112 -2.46 -22.26 11.56
N THR A 113 -2.72 -21.09 12.17
CA THR A 113 -3.40 -19.98 11.50
C THR A 113 -2.44 -18.83 11.13
N VAL A 114 -2.46 -18.41 9.87
CA VAL A 114 -1.84 -17.16 9.41
C VAL A 114 -2.92 -16.08 9.33
N ARG A 115 -2.78 -15.01 10.12
CA ARG A 115 -3.65 -13.85 10.03
C ARG A 115 -2.97 -12.76 9.23
N VAL A 116 -3.56 -12.35 8.11
CA VAL A 116 -3.10 -11.24 7.29
C VAL A 116 -4.05 -10.06 7.51
N ARG A 117 -3.55 -9.00 8.15
CA ARG A 117 -4.28 -7.74 8.32
C ARG A 117 -3.96 -6.83 7.16
N ILE A 118 -4.97 -6.46 6.38
CA ILE A 118 -4.84 -5.63 5.19
C ILE A 118 -5.44 -4.25 5.45
N VAL A 119 -4.73 -3.23 5.01
CA VAL A 119 -5.27 -1.89 4.83
C VAL A 119 -5.42 -1.67 3.32
N GLU A 120 -6.65 -1.56 2.86
CA GLU A 120 -6.91 -1.32 1.44
C GLU A 120 -6.64 0.13 1.02
N ARG A 121 -6.33 0.32 -0.26
CA ARG A 121 -6.25 1.63 -0.91
C ARG A 121 -7.65 2.21 -1.04
N VAL A 122 -7.75 3.52 -0.94
CA VAL A 122 -9.03 4.23 -1.11
C VAL A 122 -9.07 4.79 -2.53
N PRO A 123 -10.07 4.42 -3.34
CA PRO A 123 -10.24 4.99 -4.67
C PRO A 123 -10.46 6.50 -4.60
N ALA A 124 -9.88 7.24 -5.53
CA ALA A 124 -9.88 8.69 -5.53
C ALA A 124 -10.36 9.32 -6.82
N MET A 125 -10.07 8.71 -7.96
CA MET A 125 -10.39 9.20 -9.29
C MET A 125 -10.57 8.06 -10.29
N VAL A 126 -11.20 8.38 -11.40
CA VAL A 126 -11.26 7.54 -12.60
C VAL A 126 -10.43 8.22 -13.68
N VAL A 127 -9.41 7.53 -14.20
CA VAL A 127 -8.67 7.99 -15.38
C VAL A 127 -9.39 7.49 -16.62
N SER A 128 -9.58 8.38 -17.59
CA SER A 128 -10.24 8.07 -18.86
C SER A 128 -9.27 8.28 -20.03
N LEU A 129 -9.11 7.24 -20.84
CA LEU A 129 -8.34 7.27 -22.09
C LEU A 129 -9.23 6.71 -23.21
N GLY A 130 -9.81 7.62 -23.99
CA GLY A 130 -10.87 7.24 -24.94
C GLY A 130 -12.08 6.63 -24.23
N ALA A 131 -12.47 5.43 -24.62
CA ALA A 131 -13.58 4.68 -23.99
C ALA A 131 -13.16 3.88 -22.75
N ALA A 132 -11.87 3.64 -22.58
CA ALA A 132 -11.36 2.87 -21.47
C ALA A 132 -11.23 3.72 -20.20
N ARG A 133 -11.51 3.11 -19.06
CA ARG A 133 -11.49 3.76 -17.75
C ARG A 133 -10.75 2.88 -16.75
N TRP A 134 -10.10 3.52 -15.78
CA TRP A 134 -9.42 2.84 -14.67
C TRP A 134 -9.62 3.62 -13.39
N THR A 135 -9.93 2.89 -12.33
CA THR A 135 -10.00 3.48 -10.99
C THR A 135 -8.61 3.54 -10.38
N ILE A 136 -8.24 4.71 -9.89
CA ILE A 136 -6.95 4.96 -9.23
C ILE A 136 -7.12 5.49 -7.81
N ASP A 137 -6.11 5.25 -6.98
CA ASP A 137 -6.01 5.90 -5.67
C ASP A 137 -5.45 7.33 -5.80
N ALA A 138 -5.46 8.08 -4.69
CA ALA A 138 -4.94 9.45 -4.66
C ALA A 138 -3.42 9.56 -4.86
N ARG A 139 -2.70 8.45 -4.96
CA ARG A 139 -1.26 8.42 -5.25
C ARG A 139 -0.95 8.07 -6.70
N GLY A 140 -1.94 7.57 -7.45
CA GLY A 140 -1.79 7.15 -8.84
C GLY A 140 -1.63 5.64 -9.01
N ASN A 141 -1.87 4.84 -7.97
CA ASN A 141 -1.89 3.38 -8.13
C ASN A 141 -3.19 2.97 -8.79
N VAL A 142 -3.10 2.12 -9.82
CA VAL A 142 -4.24 1.61 -10.58
C VAL A 142 -4.84 0.43 -9.84
N LEU A 143 -6.08 0.58 -9.37
CA LEU A 143 -6.76 -0.42 -8.53
C LEU A 143 -7.47 -1.48 -9.38
N GLU A 144 -8.22 -1.02 -10.40
CA GLU A 144 -8.94 -1.92 -11.31
C GLU A 144 -9.28 -1.22 -12.62
N SER A 145 -9.67 -2.00 -13.63
CA SER A 145 -10.25 -1.49 -14.87
C SER A 145 -11.72 -1.15 -14.65
N GLY A 146 -12.17 -0.02 -15.22
CA GLY A 146 -13.52 0.50 -15.05
C GLY A 146 -13.63 1.58 -13.97
N ALA A 147 -14.84 2.08 -13.81
CA ALA A 147 -15.22 3.04 -12.79
C ALA A 147 -16.07 2.32 -11.73
N ILE A 148 -15.55 2.22 -10.51
CA ILE A 148 -16.28 1.56 -9.40
C ILE A 148 -17.43 2.41 -8.85
N SER A 149 -17.45 3.70 -9.17
CA SER A 149 -18.46 4.63 -8.71
C SER A 149 -18.53 5.86 -9.61
N ASP A 150 -19.74 6.27 -9.96
CA ASP A 150 -19.99 7.51 -10.72
C ASP A 150 -19.74 8.79 -9.89
N LYS A 151 -19.51 8.62 -8.58
CA LYS A 151 -19.18 9.74 -7.67
C LYS A 151 -17.70 10.11 -7.67
N LEU A 152 -16.85 9.30 -8.29
CA LEU A 152 -15.42 9.61 -8.39
C LEU A 152 -15.17 10.61 -9.50
N PRO A 153 -14.34 11.64 -9.26
CA PRO A 153 -13.98 12.59 -10.30
C PRO A 153 -13.24 11.92 -11.45
N ILE A 154 -13.49 12.38 -12.67
CA ILE A 154 -12.82 11.89 -13.87
C ILE A 154 -11.58 12.74 -14.12
N LEU A 155 -10.42 12.11 -14.22
CA LEU A 155 -9.17 12.73 -14.64
C LEU A 155 -8.97 12.51 -16.14
N GLY A 156 -8.87 13.60 -16.86
CA GLY A 156 -8.64 13.59 -18.31
C GLY A 156 -7.62 14.63 -18.75
N GLY A 157 -7.28 14.56 -20.05
CA GLY A 157 -6.37 15.52 -20.70
C GLY A 157 -4.88 15.30 -20.39
N ALA A 158 -4.52 14.38 -19.51
CA ALA A 158 -3.15 14.02 -19.21
C ALA A 158 -2.66 12.89 -20.13
N GLU A 159 -1.37 12.89 -20.45
CA GLU A 159 -0.72 11.72 -21.01
C GLU A 159 -0.61 10.64 -19.92
N THR A 160 -1.04 9.43 -20.22
CA THR A 160 -1.12 8.34 -19.22
C THR A 160 -0.11 7.24 -19.45
N GLY A 161 0.42 7.12 -20.70
CA GLY A 161 1.14 5.92 -21.09
C GLY A 161 0.27 4.67 -21.05
N ASP A 162 0.90 3.50 -20.97
CA ASP A 162 0.19 2.23 -20.80
C ASP A 162 -0.33 2.08 -19.37
N ILE A 163 -1.63 1.83 -19.24
CA ILE A 163 -2.28 1.65 -17.94
C ILE A 163 -2.52 0.18 -17.69
N THR A 164 -1.90 -0.36 -16.64
CA THR A 164 -2.10 -1.74 -16.18
C THR A 164 -2.59 -1.76 -14.75
N VAL A 165 -3.50 -2.68 -14.43
CA VAL A 165 -3.98 -2.89 -13.06
C VAL A 165 -2.81 -3.32 -12.17
N GLY A 166 -2.68 -2.73 -10.99
CA GLY A 166 -1.52 -2.87 -10.10
C GLY A 166 -0.34 -1.95 -10.45
N GLY A 167 -0.37 -1.29 -11.61
CA GLY A 167 0.65 -0.32 -12.01
C GLY A 167 0.52 1.03 -11.30
N HIS A 168 1.46 1.93 -11.60
CA HIS A 168 1.52 3.26 -11.03
C HIS A 168 1.66 4.31 -12.13
N LEU A 169 0.75 5.29 -12.13
CA LEU A 169 0.78 6.40 -13.07
C LEU A 169 1.75 7.47 -12.57
N SER A 170 2.89 7.59 -13.23
CA SER A 170 4.01 8.44 -12.81
C SER A 170 4.24 9.68 -13.66
N THR A 171 3.40 9.93 -14.68
CA THR A 171 3.56 11.12 -15.54
C THR A 171 3.44 12.40 -14.73
N PRO A 172 4.22 13.45 -15.03
CA PRO A 172 4.23 14.70 -14.27
C PRO A 172 2.83 15.33 -14.17
N GLU A 173 2.04 15.28 -15.23
CA GLU A 173 0.69 15.82 -15.33
C GLU A 173 -0.22 15.19 -14.28
N ILE A 174 -0.23 13.86 -14.21
CA ILE A 174 -1.04 13.08 -13.26
C ILE A 174 -0.57 13.32 -11.84
N GLN A 175 0.74 13.23 -11.58
CA GLN A 175 1.29 13.38 -10.24
C GLN A 175 1.06 14.80 -9.68
N HIS A 176 1.16 15.85 -10.51
CA HIS A 176 0.84 17.21 -10.11
C HIS A 176 -0.66 17.39 -9.85
N ALA A 177 -1.54 16.85 -10.71
CA ALA A 177 -2.99 16.87 -10.50
C ALA A 177 -3.39 16.17 -9.20
N LEU A 178 -2.87 14.98 -8.93
CA LEU A 178 -3.10 14.23 -7.69
C LEU A 178 -2.53 14.96 -6.46
N ARG A 179 -1.38 15.61 -6.57
CA ARG A 179 -0.80 16.42 -5.50
C ARG A 179 -1.69 17.62 -5.18
N ALA A 180 -2.16 18.34 -6.18
CA ALA A 180 -3.09 19.45 -6.01
C ALA A 180 -4.40 18.97 -5.37
N PHE A 181 -4.99 17.89 -5.87
CA PHE A 181 -6.20 17.28 -5.33
C PHE A 181 -6.05 16.87 -3.86
N ARG A 182 -4.97 16.16 -3.51
CA ARG A 182 -4.70 15.76 -2.11
C ARG A 182 -4.56 16.93 -1.15
N SER A 183 -4.09 18.07 -1.64
CA SER A 183 -3.90 19.27 -0.81
C SER A 183 -5.20 19.96 -0.42
N MET A 184 -6.31 19.67 -1.10
CA MET A 184 -7.62 20.27 -0.86
C MET A 184 -8.31 19.62 0.35
N SER A 185 -9.26 20.35 0.96
CA SER A 185 -10.09 19.84 2.06
C SER A 185 -10.94 18.64 1.60
N LYS A 186 -11.34 17.78 2.54
CA LYS A 186 -12.20 16.62 2.23
C LYS A 186 -13.53 17.04 1.61
N GLY A 187 -14.14 18.14 2.10
CA GLY A 187 -15.39 18.67 1.54
C GLY A 187 -15.21 19.09 0.10
N LEU A 188 -14.22 19.95 -0.20
CA LEU A 188 -13.96 20.41 -1.56
C LEU A 188 -13.66 19.24 -2.52
N ARG A 189 -12.90 18.23 -2.06
CA ARG A 189 -12.64 17.05 -2.89
C ARG A 189 -13.90 16.25 -3.23
N ALA A 190 -14.89 16.24 -2.33
CA ALA A 190 -16.16 15.55 -2.56
C ALA A 190 -17.04 16.26 -3.61
N ASP A 191 -16.84 17.57 -3.79
CA ASP A 191 -17.58 18.38 -4.75
C ASP A 191 -16.92 18.39 -6.14
N ILE A 192 -15.70 17.90 -6.28
CA ILE A 192 -14.99 17.82 -7.56
C ILE A 192 -15.56 16.65 -8.37
N VAL A 193 -15.98 16.93 -9.60
CA VAL A 193 -16.50 15.92 -10.55
C VAL A 193 -15.56 15.64 -11.71
N ALA A 194 -14.66 16.58 -12.03
CA ALA A 194 -13.67 16.38 -13.08
C ALA A 194 -12.36 17.12 -12.77
N VAL A 195 -11.27 16.53 -13.24
CA VAL A 195 -9.91 17.09 -13.19
C VAL A 195 -9.35 17.06 -14.61
N VAL A 196 -8.82 18.18 -15.07
CA VAL A 196 -8.20 18.28 -16.39
C VAL A 196 -6.77 18.78 -16.22
N ALA A 197 -5.80 18.02 -16.70
CA ALA A 197 -4.37 18.30 -16.55
C ALA A 197 -3.61 18.05 -17.86
N PRO A 198 -3.81 18.89 -18.90
CA PRO A 198 -3.11 18.71 -20.17
C PRO A 198 -1.60 18.94 -20.06
N THR A 199 -1.16 19.67 -19.07
CA THR A 199 0.24 19.81 -18.65
C THR A 199 0.30 19.93 -17.13
N PHE A 200 1.47 19.73 -16.53
CA PHE A 200 1.66 19.88 -15.08
C PHE A 200 1.44 21.33 -14.57
N GLU A 201 1.46 22.33 -15.47
CA GLU A 201 1.19 23.75 -15.16
C GLU A 201 -0.28 24.15 -15.37
N ARG A 202 -1.06 23.34 -16.09
CA ARG A 202 -2.43 23.66 -16.49
C ARG A 202 -3.44 22.69 -15.88
N ILE A 203 -3.54 22.74 -14.56
CA ILE A 203 -4.47 21.90 -13.81
C ILE A 203 -5.74 22.70 -13.52
N SER A 204 -6.88 22.10 -13.80
CA SER A 204 -8.21 22.66 -13.53
C SER A 204 -9.09 21.61 -12.88
N PHE A 205 -10.01 22.05 -12.01
CA PHE A 205 -11.00 21.21 -11.36
C PHE A 205 -12.41 21.75 -11.66
N SER A 206 -13.33 20.86 -11.98
CA SER A 206 -14.75 21.21 -12.13
C SER A 206 -15.53 20.72 -10.92
N LEU A 207 -16.30 21.61 -10.32
CA LEU A 207 -17.18 21.27 -9.20
C LEU A 207 -18.55 20.81 -9.70
N ALA A 208 -19.30 20.12 -8.84
CA ALA A 208 -20.62 19.61 -9.14
C ALA A 208 -21.65 20.73 -9.48
N ASP A 209 -21.45 21.92 -8.92
CA ASP A 209 -22.25 23.10 -9.26
C ASP A 209 -21.88 23.74 -10.61
N GLY A 210 -20.88 23.19 -11.31
CA GLY A 210 -20.34 23.68 -12.58
C GLY A 210 -19.30 24.80 -12.46
N THR A 211 -18.83 25.15 -11.26
CA THR A 211 -17.74 26.11 -11.08
C THR A 211 -16.43 25.50 -11.56
N LEU A 212 -15.70 26.23 -12.42
CA LEU A 212 -14.37 25.82 -12.88
C LEU A 212 -13.29 26.46 -12.02
N ILE A 213 -12.45 25.66 -11.35
CA ILE A 213 -11.28 26.13 -10.62
C ILE A 213 -10.05 26.03 -11.53
N ARG A 214 -9.44 27.16 -11.87
CA ARG A 214 -8.14 27.23 -12.55
C ARG A 214 -7.04 27.24 -11.51
N PHE A 215 -6.46 26.07 -11.26
CA PHE A 215 -5.50 25.89 -10.17
C PHE A 215 -4.04 26.12 -10.62
N GLY A 216 -3.72 25.69 -11.86
CA GLY A 216 -2.36 25.76 -12.40
C GLY A 216 -1.42 24.73 -11.77
N ALA A 217 -0.13 24.98 -11.77
CA ALA A 217 0.87 24.06 -11.20
C ALA A 217 0.62 23.73 -9.72
N ALA A 218 1.01 22.53 -9.30
CA ALA A 218 0.90 22.08 -7.91
C ALA A 218 2.00 22.68 -7.00
N GLU A 219 2.07 24.01 -7.02
CA GLU A 219 2.98 24.85 -6.23
C GLU A 219 2.19 25.76 -5.30
N ARG A 220 2.84 26.25 -4.23
CA ARG A 220 2.22 27.15 -3.25
C ARG A 220 0.84 26.66 -2.80
N LEU A 221 0.69 25.36 -2.62
CA LEU A 221 -0.58 24.68 -2.36
C LEU A 221 -1.35 25.26 -1.18
N THR A 222 -0.66 25.55 -0.07
CA THR A 222 -1.28 26.13 1.13
C THR A 222 -1.89 27.49 0.85
N ALA A 223 -1.17 28.38 0.14
CA ALA A 223 -1.67 29.70 -0.20
C ALA A 223 -2.85 29.62 -1.17
N LYS A 224 -2.76 28.79 -2.22
CA LYS A 224 -3.85 28.58 -3.18
C LYS A 224 -5.10 28.04 -2.51
N ASN A 225 -4.97 27.01 -1.67
CA ASN A 225 -6.10 26.43 -0.95
C ASN A 225 -6.72 27.40 0.07
N HIS A 226 -5.91 28.20 0.75
CA HIS A 226 -6.42 29.21 1.67
C HIS A 226 -7.30 30.24 0.94
N VAL A 227 -6.80 30.79 -0.19
CA VAL A 227 -7.54 31.76 -1.01
C VAL A 227 -8.78 31.11 -1.63
N LEU A 228 -8.66 29.93 -2.19
CA LEU A 228 -9.78 29.20 -2.78
C LEU A 228 -10.91 28.97 -1.77
N ASN A 229 -10.57 28.46 -0.59
CA ASN A 229 -11.55 28.22 0.47
C ASN A 229 -12.20 29.52 0.98
N ALA A 230 -11.46 30.62 1.03
CA ALA A 230 -12.02 31.91 1.41
C ALA A 230 -13.02 32.43 0.36
N LEU A 231 -12.68 32.30 -0.94
CA LEU A 231 -13.56 32.70 -2.03
C LEU A 231 -14.82 31.84 -2.11
N LEU A 232 -14.69 30.52 -1.96
CA LEU A 232 -15.86 29.63 -1.97
C LEU A 232 -16.82 29.93 -0.81
N ARG A 233 -16.30 30.11 0.41
CA ARG A 233 -17.13 30.51 1.56
C ARG A 233 -17.83 31.85 1.35
N ARG A 234 -17.12 32.82 0.77
CA ARG A 234 -17.71 34.13 0.47
C ARG A 234 -18.86 34.04 -0.53
N LEU A 235 -18.65 33.27 -1.62
CA LEU A 235 -19.70 33.04 -2.61
C LEU A 235 -20.93 32.35 -2.00
N GLU A 236 -20.70 31.36 -1.15
CA GLU A 236 -21.78 30.66 -0.42
C GLU A 236 -22.56 31.63 0.50
N GLN A 237 -21.85 32.46 1.29
CA GLN A 237 -22.49 33.46 2.16
C GLN A 237 -23.28 34.51 1.39
N GLU A 238 -22.81 34.89 0.18
CA GLU A 238 -23.49 35.86 -0.69
C GLU A 238 -24.60 35.22 -1.55
N GLY A 239 -24.81 33.88 -1.46
CA GLY A 239 -25.74 33.13 -2.29
C GLY A 239 -25.41 33.21 -3.78
N LYS A 240 -24.14 33.44 -4.13
CA LYS A 240 -23.66 33.61 -5.50
C LYS A 240 -22.95 32.35 -5.99
N SER A 241 -23.04 32.11 -7.31
CA SER A 241 -22.25 31.08 -7.98
C SER A 241 -21.21 31.71 -8.90
N ALA A 242 -20.10 31.04 -9.08
CA ALA A 242 -19.04 31.45 -10.00
C ALA A 242 -19.08 30.62 -11.29
N ALA A 243 -18.76 31.21 -12.42
CA ALA A 243 -18.44 30.50 -13.65
C ALA A 243 -17.03 29.91 -13.54
N TYR A 244 -16.08 30.71 -13.03
CA TYR A 244 -14.75 30.21 -12.70
C TYR A 244 -14.10 30.97 -11.53
N ILE A 245 -13.16 30.29 -10.86
CA ILE A 245 -12.28 30.85 -9.84
C ILE A 245 -10.84 30.58 -10.29
N ASP A 246 -10.03 31.62 -10.46
CA ASP A 246 -8.62 31.50 -10.84
C ASP A 246 -7.73 31.74 -9.63
N VAL A 247 -7.02 30.71 -9.18
CA VAL A 247 -6.06 30.76 -8.05
C VAL A 247 -4.63 30.44 -8.49
N ARG A 248 -4.34 30.49 -9.78
CA ARG A 248 -2.98 30.26 -10.31
C ARG A 248 -1.98 31.20 -9.64
N VAL A 249 -2.37 32.43 -9.42
CA VAL A 249 -1.61 33.44 -8.67
C VAL A 249 -2.38 33.77 -7.38
N PRO A 250 -2.04 33.17 -6.22
CA PRO A 250 -2.84 33.33 -5.00
C PRO A 250 -2.84 34.74 -4.42
N THR A 251 -1.88 35.60 -4.81
CA THR A 251 -1.83 37.01 -4.40
C THR A 251 -2.75 37.92 -5.26
N SER A 252 -3.25 37.42 -6.39
CA SER A 252 -4.15 38.14 -7.30
C SER A 252 -5.19 37.16 -7.88
N PRO A 253 -6.08 36.62 -7.04
CA PRO A 253 -7.11 35.69 -7.49
C PRO A 253 -8.17 36.43 -8.31
N ALA A 254 -8.80 35.73 -9.25
CA ALA A 254 -9.91 36.25 -10.02
C ALA A 254 -11.15 35.33 -9.91
N VAL A 255 -12.32 35.97 -9.85
CA VAL A 255 -13.61 35.27 -9.84
C VAL A 255 -14.50 35.86 -10.91
N ALA A 256 -15.00 35.01 -11.83
CA ALA A 256 -16.05 35.41 -12.75
C ALA A 256 -17.40 34.93 -12.22
N PRO A 257 -18.34 35.83 -11.99
CA PRO A 257 -19.69 35.45 -11.59
C PRO A 257 -20.39 34.65 -12.71
N ARG A 258 -21.27 33.74 -12.34
CA ARG A 258 -22.18 33.10 -13.29
C ARG A 258 -23.33 34.06 -13.57
N THR A 259 -23.31 34.67 -14.77
CA THR A 259 -24.46 35.48 -15.23
C THR A 259 -25.60 34.51 -15.56
N ALA A 260 -26.77 34.72 -14.95
CA ALA A 260 -27.97 34.03 -15.39
C ALA A 260 -28.23 34.36 -16.86
N VAL A 261 -28.20 33.38 -17.74
CA VAL A 261 -28.64 33.55 -19.13
C VAL A 261 -30.16 33.71 -19.05
N THR A 262 -30.65 34.95 -19.07
CA THR A 262 -32.07 35.22 -19.27
C THR A 262 -32.36 34.83 -20.70
N LEU A 263 -32.98 33.70 -20.94
CA LEU A 263 -33.52 33.35 -22.24
C LEU A 263 -34.50 34.45 -22.61
N PRO A 264 -34.42 35.06 -23.82
CA PRO A 264 -35.38 36.03 -24.24
C PRO A 264 -36.75 35.37 -24.24
N THR A 265 -37.67 35.97 -23.49
CA THR A 265 -39.09 35.57 -23.52
C THR A 265 -39.56 35.60 -24.96
N PRO A 266 -40.13 34.52 -25.53
CA PRO A 266 -40.63 34.57 -26.89
C PRO A 266 -41.70 35.68 -26.99
N SER A 267 -41.47 36.66 -27.87
CA SER A 267 -42.45 37.70 -28.14
C SER A 267 -43.76 37.06 -28.57
N PRO A 268 -44.92 37.49 -28.03
CA PRO A 268 -46.17 36.99 -28.51
C PRO A 268 -46.35 37.27 -29.98
N SER A 269 -46.63 36.23 -30.76
CA SER A 269 -46.93 36.35 -32.18
C SER A 269 -48.11 37.29 -32.39
N PRO A 270 -48.07 38.24 -33.34
CA PRO A 270 -49.23 39.10 -33.63
C PRO A 270 -50.41 38.23 -34.13
N SER A 271 -51.55 38.32 -33.42
CA SER A 271 -52.79 37.72 -33.85
C SER A 271 -53.22 38.34 -35.17
N LYS A 272 -53.29 37.54 -36.24
CA LYS A 272 -53.92 37.96 -37.49
C LYS A 272 -55.45 38.07 -37.24
N SER A 273 -55.94 39.31 -37.39
CA SER A 273 -57.37 39.60 -37.62
C SER A 273 -57.77 39.25 -39.02
#